data_0777fe169bf06a7296827964b3e830f7
#
_entry.id   0777fe169bf06a7296827964b3e830f7
#
_cell.length_a   1.000
_cell.length_b   1.000
_cell.length_c   1.000
_cell.angle_alpha   90.00
_cell.angle_beta   90.00
_cell.angle_gamma   90.00
#
_symmetry.space_group_name_H-M   'P 1'
#
loop_
_entity.id
_entity.type
_entity.pdbx_description
1 polymer ?
#
loop_
_entity_poly.entity_id
_entity_poly.type
_entity_poly.pdbx_seq_one_letter_code
_entity_poly.pdbx_strand_id
1 'polypeptide(L)'
;MLPPTERETLDELARQLAAASLPALSGQEIAVITAHLRLLDAWNPAVNLTRVSDPLERATRHLLDSLVATPHIERLIPGGRGKLADLGSGGGFPGIPLAVRLLSRYDGLSMTLIESIGKKARFLEAVTVASGLAPRLRVAHARAEELVQGGGVRFDVVTARAVAPLGELIRLAAPLLTPTGSLLAWKRAGGEWDAELRAATSYIGSSAIEVTEVNVAALEGALLVRVTPHESEWVRAQV
;
A
#
# COMPACT_ATOMS: atom_id res chain seq x y z
N MET A 1 11.46 -2.39 -27.35
CA MET A 1 12.55 -2.71 -26.39
C MET A 1 12.42 -1.69 -25.26
N LEU A 2 12.47 -2.13 -23.98
CA LEU A 2 12.41 -1.22 -22.81
C LEU A 2 13.69 -0.38 -22.73
N PRO A 3 13.63 0.89 -22.27
CA PRO A 3 14.79 1.66 -21.89
C PRO A 3 15.68 0.89 -20.90
N PRO A 4 17.00 1.14 -20.87
CA PRO A 4 17.94 0.40 -20.03
C PRO A 4 17.55 0.41 -18.54
N THR A 5 17.19 1.56 -17.99
CA THR A 5 16.80 1.73 -16.58
C THR A 5 15.53 0.95 -16.20
N GLU A 6 14.52 0.93 -17.08
CA GLU A 6 13.30 0.17 -16.84
C GLU A 6 13.57 -1.34 -16.86
N ARG A 7 14.41 -1.78 -17.81
CA ARG A 7 14.82 -3.19 -17.89
C ARG A 7 15.54 -3.61 -16.63
N GLU A 8 16.53 -2.83 -16.20
CA GLU A 8 17.32 -3.09 -15.00
C GLU A 8 16.44 -3.20 -13.76
N THR A 9 15.48 -2.29 -13.59
CA THR A 9 14.50 -2.34 -12.49
C THR A 9 13.67 -3.62 -12.53
N LEU A 10 13.17 -4.02 -13.71
CA LEU A 10 12.30 -5.20 -13.84
C LEU A 10 13.08 -6.52 -13.71
N ASP A 11 14.30 -6.59 -14.24
CA ASP A 11 15.15 -7.76 -14.11
C ASP A 11 15.56 -7.98 -12.65
N GLU A 12 15.89 -6.90 -11.93
CA GLU A 12 16.14 -6.94 -10.49
C GLU A 12 14.91 -7.39 -9.72
N LEU A 13 13.75 -6.79 -10.00
CA LEU A 13 12.50 -7.19 -9.35
C LEU A 13 12.19 -8.67 -9.57
N ALA A 14 12.38 -9.19 -10.78
CA ALA A 14 12.15 -10.60 -11.09
C ALA A 14 13.05 -11.52 -10.25
N ARG A 15 14.34 -11.16 -10.10
CA ARG A 15 15.27 -11.91 -9.24
C ARG A 15 14.84 -11.88 -7.78
N GLN A 16 14.43 -10.72 -7.27
CA GLN A 16 14.01 -10.55 -5.88
C GLN A 16 12.69 -11.26 -5.58
N LEU A 17 11.71 -11.23 -6.49
CA LEU A 17 10.46 -11.98 -6.35
C LEU A 17 10.73 -13.49 -6.26
N ALA A 18 11.61 -14.01 -7.11
CA ALA A 18 12.00 -15.42 -7.07
C ALA A 18 12.68 -15.78 -5.73
N ALA A 19 13.61 -14.94 -5.26
CA ALA A 19 14.28 -15.11 -3.97
C ALA A 19 13.31 -15.05 -2.77
N ALA A 20 12.26 -14.25 -2.87
CA ALA A 20 11.20 -14.12 -1.88
C ALA A 20 10.11 -15.19 -2.01
N SER A 21 10.24 -16.14 -2.94
CA SER A 21 9.21 -17.14 -3.27
C SER A 21 7.85 -16.52 -3.63
N LEU A 22 7.88 -15.33 -4.19
CA LEU A 22 6.70 -14.65 -4.71
C LEU A 22 6.51 -14.95 -6.20
N PRO A 23 5.27 -15.03 -6.69
CA PRO A 23 5.01 -15.26 -8.11
C PRO A 23 5.62 -14.16 -8.98
N ALA A 24 6.17 -14.55 -10.11
CA ALA A 24 6.63 -13.60 -11.14
C ALA A 24 5.47 -12.69 -11.62
N LEU A 25 5.81 -11.54 -12.17
CA LEU A 25 4.85 -10.66 -12.83
C LEU A 25 4.47 -11.24 -14.20
N SER A 26 3.20 -11.20 -14.54
CA SER A 26 2.71 -11.47 -15.91
C SER A 26 3.12 -10.33 -16.86
N GLY A 27 3.06 -10.58 -18.16
CA GLY A 27 3.35 -9.55 -19.16
C GLY A 27 2.45 -8.30 -19.03
N GLN A 28 1.18 -8.50 -18.65
CA GLN A 28 0.25 -7.39 -18.41
C GLN A 28 0.64 -6.60 -17.16
N GLU A 29 0.98 -7.26 -16.05
CA GLU A 29 1.45 -6.59 -14.83
C GLU A 29 2.73 -5.80 -15.08
N ILE A 30 3.68 -6.36 -15.85
CA ILE A 30 4.91 -5.67 -16.27
C ILE A 30 4.57 -4.41 -17.06
N ALA A 31 3.65 -4.48 -18.02
CA ALA A 31 3.27 -3.33 -18.83
C ALA A 31 2.69 -2.19 -17.98
N VAL A 32 1.83 -2.51 -17.01
CA VAL A 32 1.23 -1.50 -16.11
C VAL A 32 2.30 -0.90 -15.18
N ILE A 33 3.14 -1.72 -14.57
CA ILE A 33 4.23 -1.22 -13.71
C ILE A 33 5.20 -0.34 -14.52
N THR A 34 5.53 -0.73 -15.75
CA THR A 34 6.36 0.09 -16.63
C THR A 34 5.72 1.45 -16.91
N ALA A 35 4.42 1.48 -17.21
CA ALA A 35 3.70 2.73 -17.42
C ALA A 35 3.70 3.63 -16.17
N HIS A 36 3.51 3.03 -14.98
CA HIS A 36 3.61 3.74 -13.70
C HIS A 36 5.01 4.35 -13.50
N LEU A 37 6.08 3.60 -13.69
CA LEU A 37 7.46 4.09 -13.52
C LEU A 37 7.78 5.22 -14.49
N ARG A 38 7.33 5.15 -15.75
CA ARG A 38 7.50 6.23 -16.74
C ARG A 38 6.78 7.50 -16.31
N LEU A 39 5.53 7.38 -15.87
CA LEU A 39 4.79 8.53 -15.35
C LEU A 39 5.45 9.09 -14.08
N LEU A 40 5.94 8.22 -13.19
CA LEU A 40 6.69 8.64 -12.01
C LEU A 40 7.90 9.50 -12.38
N ASP A 41 8.71 9.06 -13.35
CA ASP A 41 9.89 9.80 -13.81
C ASP A 41 9.49 11.14 -14.45
N ALA A 42 8.45 11.16 -15.25
CA ALA A 42 8.00 12.37 -15.94
C ALA A 42 7.43 13.42 -14.96
N TRP A 43 6.73 12.98 -13.89
CA TRP A 43 6.09 13.88 -12.93
C TRP A 43 6.97 14.26 -11.75
N ASN A 44 7.94 13.42 -11.39
CA ASN A 44 8.75 13.57 -10.18
C ASN A 44 9.45 14.94 -10.05
N PRO A 45 10.02 15.53 -11.12
CA PRO A 45 10.68 16.83 -11.02
C PRO A 45 9.75 17.97 -10.56
N ALA A 46 8.46 17.89 -10.88
CA ALA A 46 7.47 18.93 -10.53
C ALA A 46 6.69 18.63 -9.24
N VAL A 47 6.52 17.33 -8.90
CA VAL A 47 5.59 16.90 -7.85
C VAL A 47 6.30 16.39 -6.60
N ASN A 48 7.56 15.97 -6.71
CA ASN A 48 8.34 15.34 -5.62
C ASN A 48 7.64 14.08 -5.07
N LEU A 49 7.43 13.10 -5.94
CA LEU A 49 6.74 11.83 -5.62
C LEU A 49 7.66 10.85 -4.88
N THR A 50 8.93 10.80 -5.24
CA THR A 50 9.94 9.92 -4.65
C THR A 50 11.33 10.55 -4.71
N ARG A 51 12.18 10.14 -3.76
CA ARG A 51 13.63 10.44 -3.79
C ARG A 51 14.46 9.29 -4.37
N VAL A 52 13.85 8.13 -4.59
CA VAL A 52 14.53 6.94 -5.11
C VAL A 52 14.59 7.04 -6.63
N SER A 53 15.78 7.23 -7.17
CA SER A 53 16.04 7.34 -8.61
C SER A 53 16.80 6.14 -9.18
N ASP A 54 17.57 5.45 -8.34
CA ASP A 54 18.34 4.27 -8.74
C ASP A 54 17.42 3.09 -9.11
N PRO A 55 17.66 2.40 -10.25
CA PRO A 55 16.81 1.32 -10.73
C PRO A 55 16.71 0.13 -9.76
N LEU A 56 17.82 -0.25 -9.11
CA LEU A 56 17.87 -1.39 -8.19
C LEU A 56 17.14 -1.05 -6.88
N GLU A 57 17.34 0.18 -6.38
CA GLU A 57 16.59 0.68 -5.22
C GLU A 57 15.09 0.76 -5.51
N ARG A 58 14.68 1.16 -6.73
CA ARG A 58 13.25 1.15 -7.13
C ARG A 58 12.66 -0.23 -7.10
N ALA A 59 13.39 -1.22 -7.65
CA ALA A 59 12.95 -2.61 -7.60
C ALA A 59 12.72 -3.07 -6.17
N THR A 60 13.64 -2.74 -5.25
CA THR A 60 13.60 -3.17 -3.85
C THR A 60 12.62 -2.35 -3.02
N ARG A 61 12.87 -1.02 -2.91
CA ARG A 61 12.19 -0.13 -1.94
C ARG A 61 10.79 0.29 -2.37
N HIS A 62 10.46 0.13 -3.66
CA HIS A 62 9.14 0.48 -4.16
C HIS A 62 8.35 -0.75 -4.57
N LEU A 63 8.88 -1.58 -5.46
CA LEU A 63 8.11 -2.66 -6.05
C LEU A 63 8.07 -3.90 -5.14
N LEU A 64 9.24 -4.45 -4.76
CA LEU A 64 9.30 -5.63 -3.90
C LEU A 64 8.65 -5.36 -2.54
N ASP A 65 9.02 -4.25 -1.89
CA ASP A 65 8.48 -3.83 -0.59
C ASP A 65 6.95 -3.70 -0.62
N SER A 66 6.37 -3.30 -1.75
CA SER A 66 4.92 -3.32 -1.93
C SER A 66 4.36 -4.73 -2.09
N LEU A 67 4.99 -5.56 -2.93
CA LEU A 67 4.47 -6.86 -3.34
C LEU A 67 4.59 -7.95 -2.28
N VAL A 68 5.52 -7.83 -1.32
CA VAL A 68 5.65 -8.78 -0.18
C VAL A 68 4.39 -8.84 0.68
N ALA A 69 3.57 -7.80 0.66
CA ALA A 69 2.30 -7.80 1.38
C ALA A 69 1.18 -8.57 0.68
N THR A 70 1.33 -8.95 -0.59
CA THR A 70 0.28 -9.64 -1.35
C THR A 70 -0.26 -10.88 -0.62
N PRO A 71 0.56 -11.83 -0.14
CA PRO A 71 0.05 -13.01 0.56
C PRO A 71 -0.69 -12.68 1.88
N HIS A 72 -0.32 -11.56 2.52
CA HIS A 72 -0.99 -11.09 3.74
C HIS A 72 -2.38 -10.55 3.41
N ILE A 73 -2.48 -9.73 2.35
CA ILE A 73 -3.76 -9.18 1.90
C ILE A 73 -4.69 -10.30 1.42
N GLU A 74 -4.18 -11.28 0.65
CA GLU A 74 -4.97 -12.41 0.15
C GLU A 74 -5.64 -13.21 1.29
N ARG A 75 -4.97 -13.34 2.44
CA ARG A 75 -5.57 -13.95 3.65
C ARG A 75 -6.67 -13.11 4.29
N LEU A 76 -6.64 -11.79 4.10
CA LEU A 76 -7.64 -10.86 4.65
C LEU A 76 -8.88 -10.70 3.75
N ILE A 77 -8.83 -11.19 2.51
CA ILE A 77 -9.90 -11.09 1.52
C ILE A 77 -10.33 -12.48 1.03
N PRO A 78 -10.90 -13.32 1.90
CA PRO A 78 -11.28 -14.68 1.52
C PRO A 78 -12.21 -14.69 0.30
N GLY A 79 -11.92 -15.55 -0.66
CA GLY A 79 -12.66 -15.61 -1.92
C GLY A 79 -12.35 -14.49 -2.91
N GLY A 80 -11.34 -13.65 -2.66
CA GLY A 80 -10.88 -12.62 -3.59
C GLY A 80 -11.94 -11.55 -3.86
N ARG A 81 -12.74 -11.20 -2.87
CA ARG A 81 -13.78 -10.16 -2.97
C ARG A 81 -13.59 -9.14 -1.85
N GLY A 82 -13.81 -7.86 -2.17
CA GLY A 82 -13.73 -6.80 -1.17
C GLY A 82 -13.30 -5.46 -1.73
N LYS A 83 -13.20 -4.50 -0.82
CA LYS A 83 -12.78 -3.13 -1.10
C LYS A 83 -11.49 -2.86 -0.34
N LEU A 84 -10.46 -2.45 -1.07
CA LEU A 84 -9.19 -2.06 -0.51
C LEU A 84 -9.00 -0.55 -0.61
N ALA A 85 -8.24 0.02 0.32
CA ALA A 85 -7.75 1.39 0.18
C ALA A 85 -6.25 1.45 0.45
N ASP A 86 -5.57 2.41 -0.19
CA ASP A 86 -4.20 2.79 0.14
C ASP A 86 -4.20 4.22 0.65
N LEU A 87 -3.88 4.41 1.91
CA LEU A 87 -3.93 5.69 2.60
C LEU A 87 -2.61 6.45 2.43
N GLY A 88 -2.69 7.68 1.90
CA GLY A 88 -1.52 8.48 1.62
C GLY A 88 -0.69 7.94 0.46
N SER A 89 -1.33 7.58 -0.64
CA SER A 89 -0.73 6.83 -1.75
C SER A 89 0.48 7.49 -2.41
N GLY A 90 0.60 8.82 -2.37
CA GLY A 90 1.78 9.57 -2.79
C GLY A 90 2.24 9.28 -4.23
N GLY A 91 3.39 8.65 -4.36
CA GLY A 91 3.93 8.15 -5.64
C GLY A 91 3.32 6.82 -6.11
N GLY A 92 2.23 6.37 -5.47
CA GLY A 92 1.52 5.14 -5.82
C GLY A 92 2.05 3.87 -5.13
N PHE A 93 2.86 4.01 -4.07
CA PHE A 93 3.43 2.86 -3.36
C PHE A 93 2.97 2.80 -1.90
N PRO A 94 2.37 1.68 -1.45
CA PRO A 94 2.28 0.37 -2.10
C PRO A 94 1.09 0.21 -3.05
N GLY A 95 0.18 1.16 -3.15
CA GLY A 95 -1.13 1.04 -3.79
C GLY A 95 -1.12 0.53 -5.23
N ILE A 96 -0.30 1.09 -6.13
CA ILE A 96 -0.29 0.69 -7.55
C ILE A 96 0.25 -0.73 -7.74
N PRO A 97 1.42 -1.14 -7.20
CA PRO A 97 1.87 -2.53 -7.34
C PRO A 97 0.89 -3.55 -6.77
N LEU A 98 0.24 -3.24 -5.63
CA LEU A 98 -0.80 -4.08 -5.05
C LEU A 98 -2.05 -4.16 -5.94
N ALA A 99 -2.53 -3.02 -6.47
CA ALA A 99 -3.66 -2.99 -7.39
C ALA A 99 -3.36 -3.83 -8.65
N VAL A 100 -2.19 -3.65 -9.25
CA VAL A 100 -1.75 -4.42 -10.42
C VAL A 100 -1.81 -5.91 -10.13
N ARG A 101 -1.25 -6.35 -9.01
CA ARG A 101 -1.17 -7.77 -8.64
C ARG A 101 -2.54 -8.35 -8.26
N LEU A 102 -3.32 -7.65 -7.46
CA LEU A 102 -4.56 -8.17 -6.89
C LEU A 102 -5.73 -8.06 -7.87
N LEU A 103 -5.87 -6.94 -8.58
CA LEU A 103 -6.98 -6.75 -9.53
C LEU A 103 -6.81 -7.58 -10.82
N SER A 104 -5.58 -8.00 -11.15
CA SER A 104 -5.38 -8.95 -12.26
C SER A 104 -5.82 -10.39 -11.92
N ARG A 105 -5.86 -10.73 -10.63
CA ARG A 105 -6.19 -12.07 -10.14
C ARG A 105 -7.64 -12.24 -9.68
N TYR A 106 -8.25 -11.16 -9.20
CA TYR A 106 -9.53 -11.21 -8.50
C TYR A 106 -10.49 -10.17 -9.07
N ASP A 107 -11.50 -10.61 -9.82
CA ASP A 107 -12.50 -9.72 -10.42
C ASP A 107 -13.43 -9.07 -9.40
N GLY A 108 -13.59 -9.68 -8.23
CA GLY A 108 -14.42 -9.19 -7.13
C GLY A 108 -13.78 -8.09 -6.27
N LEU A 109 -12.53 -7.67 -6.58
CA LEU A 109 -11.82 -6.64 -5.83
C LEU A 109 -11.92 -5.26 -6.49
N SER A 110 -11.92 -4.24 -5.65
CA SER A 110 -11.69 -2.86 -6.03
C SER A 110 -10.71 -2.20 -5.07
N MET A 111 -9.97 -1.18 -5.54
CA MET A 111 -9.01 -0.45 -4.74
C MET A 111 -9.16 1.05 -4.93
N THR A 112 -9.05 1.79 -3.82
CA THR A 112 -9.10 3.26 -3.80
C THR A 112 -7.77 3.80 -3.30
N LEU A 113 -7.11 4.63 -4.09
CA LEU A 113 -5.91 5.37 -3.71
C LEU A 113 -6.36 6.68 -3.07
N ILE A 114 -6.08 6.87 -1.78
CA ILE A 114 -6.48 8.06 -1.02
C ILE A 114 -5.27 9.00 -0.92
N GLU A 115 -5.40 10.21 -1.44
CA GLU A 115 -4.32 11.20 -1.44
C GLU A 115 -4.87 12.62 -1.27
N SER A 116 -4.38 13.34 -0.26
CA SER A 116 -4.87 14.68 0.07
C SER A 116 -4.20 15.80 -0.74
N ILE A 117 -3.01 15.55 -1.31
CA ILE A 117 -2.26 16.55 -2.06
C ILE A 117 -2.69 16.51 -3.53
N GLY A 118 -3.39 17.54 -4.00
CA GLY A 118 -4.01 17.58 -5.32
C GLY A 118 -3.07 17.30 -6.50
N LYS A 119 -1.81 17.75 -6.46
CA LYS A 119 -0.84 17.43 -7.51
C LYS A 119 -0.45 15.94 -7.54
N LYS A 120 -0.41 15.28 -6.38
CA LYS A 120 -0.15 13.83 -6.28
C LYS A 120 -1.40 13.03 -6.68
N ALA A 121 -2.60 13.47 -6.28
CA ALA A 121 -3.84 12.87 -6.72
C ALA A 121 -3.98 12.87 -8.26
N ARG A 122 -3.70 13.99 -8.93
CA ARG A 122 -3.67 14.06 -10.40
C ARG A 122 -2.64 13.12 -11.04
N PHE A 123 -1.48 12.95 -10.42
CA PHE A 123 -0.52 11.95 -10.86
C PHE A 123 -1.12 10.53 -10.78
N LEU A 124 -1.72 10.17 -9.65
CA LEU A 124 -2.37 8.86 -9.46
C LEU A 124 -3.52 8.64 -10.44
N GLU A 125 -4.30 9.67 -10.76
CA GLU A 125 -5.34 9.63 -11.79
C GLU A 125 -4.74 9.29 -13.17
N ALA A 126 -3.64 9.95 -13.54
CA ALA A 126 -2.95 9.65 -14.80
C ALA A 126 -2.44 8.19 -14.84
N VAL A 127 -1.89 7.67 -13.73
CA VAL A 127 -1.48 6.26 -13.62
C VAL A 127 -2.69 5.33 -13.72
N THR A 128 -3.80 5.65 -13.05
CA THR A 128 -5.03 4.85 -13.08
C THR A 128 -5.58 4.72 -14.50
N VAL A 129 -5.60 5.81 -15.25
CA VAL A 129 -6.01 5.80 -16.68
C VAL A 129 -5.06 4.95 -17.50
N ALA A 130 -3.75 5.15 -17.36
CA ALA A 130 -2.73 4.42 -18.12
C ALA A 130 -2.70 2.91 -17.79
N SER A 131 -3.12 2.52 -16.58
CA SER A 131 -3.15 1.13 -16.13
C SER A 131 -4.22 0.28 -16.80
N GLY A 132 -5.30 0.89 -17.29
CA GLY A 132 -6.49 0.17 -17.77
C GLY A 132 -7.29 -0.56 -16.67
N LEU A 133 -6.99 -0.31 -15.40
CA LEU A 133 -7.65 -0.99 -14.27
C LEU A 133 -8.95 -0.31 -13.81
N ALA A 134 -9.29 0.88 -14.36
CA ALA A 134 -10.58 1.50 -14.13
C ALA A 134 -11.74 0.62 -14.63
N PRO A 135 -12.92 0.61 -13.96
CA PRO A 135 -13.28 1.39 -12.78
C PRO A 135 -12.89 0.76 -11.42
N ARG A 136 -12.20 -0.37 -11.42
CA ARG A 136 -11.85 -1.09 -10.16
C ARG A 136 -10.71 -0.45 -9.38
N LEU A 137 -9.84 0.32 -10.04
CA LEU A 137 -8.86 1.20 -9.40
C LEU A 137 -9.34 2.64 -9.50
N ARG A 138 -9.46 3.35 -8.38
CA ARG A 138 -9.95 4.73 -8.30
C ARG A 138 -9.03 5.58 -7.44
N VAL A 139 -9.08 6.89 -7.62
CA VAL A 139 -8.40 7.88 -6.79
C VAL A 139 -9.44 8.67 -6.01
N ALA A 140 -9.22 8.83 -4.73
CA ALA A 140 -9.96 9.76 -3.87
C ALA A 140 -9.03 10.91 -3.49
N HIS A 141 -9.24 12.08 -4.09
CA HIS A 141 -8.56 13.31 -3.70
C HIS A 141 -9.25 13.88 -2.46
N ALA A 142 -8.87 13.38 -1.29
CA ALA A 142 -9.47 13.75 -0.01
C ALA A 142 -8.52 13.41 1.15
N ARG A 143 -8.77 14.02 2.30
CA ARG A 143 -8.24 13.52 3.58
C ARG A 143 -9.05 12.31 4.06
N ALA A 144 -8.43 11.43 4.88
CA ALA A 144 -9.10 10.26 5.43
C ALA A 144 -10.40 10.62 6.17
N GLU A 145 -10.36 11.70 6.94
CA GLU A 145 -11.45 12.19 7.77
C GLU A 145 -12.65 12.68 6.94
N GLU A 146 -12.39 13.25 5.76
CA GLU A 146 -13.42 13.75 4.84
C GLU A 146 -14.24 12.61 4.23
N LEU A 147 -13.60 11.47 3.96
CA LEU A 147 -14.25 10.29 3.40
C LEU A 147 -15.27 9.65 4.34
N VAL A 148 -15.12 9.87 5.64
CA VAL A 148 -16.00 9.30 6.67
C VAL A 148 -17.28 10.11 6.85
N GLN A 149 -17.20 11.45 6.71
CA GLN A 149 -18.29 12.37 7.05
C GLN A 149 -19.54 12.24 6.14
N GLY A 150 -19.43 11.59 5.00
CA GLY A 150 -20.52 11.43 4.01
C GLY A 150 -21.26 10.08 4.07
N GLY A 151 -21.15 9.29 5.14
CA GLY A 151 -21.64 7.90 5.14
C GLY A 151 -20.82 6.99 4.21
N GLY A 152 -19.53 7.31 4.10
CA GLY A 152 -18.61 6.88 3.08
C GLY A 152 -18.38 5.38 2.97
N VAL A 153 -17.73 5.01 1.89
CA VAL A 153 -17.35 3.62 1.60
C VAL A 153 -16.39 3.14 2.68
N ARG A 154 -16.69 1.97 3.27
CA ARG A 154 -15.78 1.27 4.18
C ARG A 154 -15.00 0.20 3.43
N PHE A 155 -13.80 -0.07 3.90
CA PHE A 155 -12.81 -0.96 3.27
C PHE A 155 -12.54 -2.18 4.15
N ASP A 156 -12.34 -3.32 3.50
CA ASP A 156 -11.97 -4.55 4.17
C ASP A 156 -10.48 -4.56 4.54
N VAL A 157 -9.66 -3.89 3.73
CA VAL A 157 -8.24 -3.67 4.03
C VAL A 157 -7.85 -2.23 3.69
N VAL A 158 -7.20 -1.57 4.64
CA VAL A 158 -6.52 -0.28 4.42
C VAL A 158 -5.02 -0.53 4.50
N THR A 159 -4.29 -0.19 3.45
CA THR A 159 -2.82 -0.20 3.45
C THR A 159 -2.29 1.19 3.74
N ALA A 160 -1.13 1.30 4.38
CA ALA A 160 -0.45 2.58 4.57
C ALA A 160 1.06 2.40 4.73
N ARG A 161 1.82 3.27 4.04
CA ARG A 161 3.27 3.31 4.12
C ARG A 161 3.77 4.74 4.25
N ALA A 162 4.61 5.00 5.26
CA ALA A 162 5.25 6.30 5.50
C ALA A 162 4.26 7.49 5.64
N VAL A 163 3.08 7.24 6.20
CA VAL A 163 2.04 8.26 6.40
C VAL A 163 2.17 8.93 7.77
N ALA A 164 2.16 8.14 8.84
CA ALA A 164 2.16 8.62 10.23
C ALA A 164 2.69 7.53 11.20
N PRO A 165 2.99 7.86 12.46
CA PRO A 165 3.19 6.89 13.52
C PRO A 165 1.99 5.95 13.69
N LEU A 166 2.21 4.72 14.19
CA LEU A 166 1.17 3.67 14.22
C LEU A 166 -0.10 4.10 14.93
N GLY A 167 0.00 4.75 16.10
CA GLY A 167 -1.16 5.21 16.84
C GLY A 167 -2.01 6.25 16.09
N GLU A 168 -1.38 7.17 15.38
CA GLU A 168 -2.07 8.13 14.52
C GLU A 168 -2.67 7.44 13.29
N LEU A 169 -1.92 6.53 12.69
CA LEU A 169 -2.38 5.76 11.55
C LEU A 169 -3.62 4.93 11.86
N ILE A 170 -3.67 4.33 13.06
CA ILE A 170 -4.85 3.63 13.56
C ILE A 170 -6.05 4.58 13.62
N ARG A 171 -5.90 5.79 14.17
CA ARG A 171 -7.00 6.77 14.23
C ARG A 171 -7.50 7.19 12.85
N LEU A 172 -6.61 7.35 11.88
CA LEU A 172 -6.97 7.71 10.51
C LEU A 172 -7.66 6.56 9.76
N ALA A 173 -7.18 5.33 9.94
CA ALA A 173 -7.69 4.15 9.23
C ALA A 173 -8.97 3.58 9.83
N ALA A 174 -9.12 3.66 11.15
CA ALA A 174 -10.24 3.09 11.89
C ALA A 174 -11.60 3.41 11.30
N PRO A 175 -11.94 4.67 11.06
CA PRO A 175 -13.25 5.03 10.54
C PRO A 175 -13.47 4.60 9.09
N LEU A 176 -12.41 4.26 8.37
CA LEU A 176 -12.46 3.80 6.98
C LEU A 176 -12.67 2.28 6.87
N LEU A 177 -12.50 1.52 7.96
CA LEU A 177 -12.58 0.06 7.95
C LEU A 177 -14.00 -0.44 8.17
N THR A 178 -14.32 -1.58 7.54
CA THR A 178 -15.49 -2.39 7.94
C THR A 178 -15.28 -2.95 9.36
N PRO A 179 -16.32 -3.41 10.07
CA PRO A 179 -16.19 -3.97 11.43
C PRO A 179 -15.17 -5.12 11.52
N THR A 180 -14.96 -5.87 10.44
CA THR A 180 -14.01 -6.97 10.35
C THR A 180 -12.76 -6.62 9.55
N GLY A 181 -12.64 -5.36 9.13
CA GLY A 181 -11.54 -4.88 8.30
C GLY A 181 -10.21 -4.80 9.06
N SER A 182 -9.12 -4.71 8.33
CA SER A 182 -7.77 -4.61 8.89
C SER A 182 -6.98 -3.46 8.26
N LEU A 183 -6.21 -2.76 9.09
CA LEU A 183 -5.11 -1.92 8.65
C LEU A 183 -3.87 -2.79 8.46
N LEU A 184 -3.17 -2.62 7.35
CA LEU A 184 -1.85 -3.20 7.10
C LEU A 184 -0.84 -2.07 6.87
N ALA A 185 0.05 -1.86 7.84
CA ALA A 185 1.03 -0.78 7.84
C ALA A 185 2.44 -1.28 7.59
N TRP A 186 3.20 -0.57 6.76
CA TRP A 186 4.63 -0.79 6.57
C TRP A 186 5.40 -0.04 7.63
N LYS A 187 6.23 -0.75 8.37
CA LYS A 187 7.11 -0.23 9.41
C LYS A 187 8.53 -0.78 9.24
N ARG A 188 9.45 -0.31 10.07
CA ARG A 188 10.83 -0.79 10.08
C ARG A 188 11.28 -0.99 11.51
N ALA A 189 11.95 -2.11 11.76
CA ALA A 189 12.55 -2.43 13.05
C ALA A 189 13.65 -1.42 13.41
N GLY A 190 13.86 -1.21 14.70
CA GLY A 190 14.83 -0.26 15.24
C GLY A 190 14.33 1.17 15.35
N GLY A 191 15.19 2.09 15.78
CA GLY A 191 14.85 3.50 15.97
C GLY A 191 13.72 3.69 17.00
N GLU A 192 12.66 4.38 16.60
CA GLU A 192 11.51 4.70 17.45
C GLU A 192 10.42 3.62 17.46
N TRP A 193 10.61 2.51 16.70
CA TRP A 193 9.59 1.50 16.51
C TRP A 193 9.05 0.89 17.81
N ASP A 194 9.93 0.54 18.76
CA ASP A 194 9.51 -0.05 20.02
C ASP A 194 8.66 0.91 20.87
N ALA A 195 8.96 2.20 20.82
CA ALA A 195 8.18 3.23 21.49
C ALA A 195 6.82 3.42 20.80
N GLU A 196 6.82 3.44 19.48
CA GLU A 196 5.63 3.54 18.65
C GLU A 196 4.67 2.35 18.87
N LEU A 197 5.22 1.12 18.90
CA LEU A 197 4.45 -0.09 19.17
C LEU A 197 3.87 -0.08 20.59
N ARG A 198 4.66 0.27 21.61
CA ARG A 198 4.15 0.38 22.99
C ARG A 198 3.03 1.40 23.11
N ALA A 199 3.16 2.56 22.48
CA ALA A 199 2.13 3.59 22.49
C ALA A 199 0.83 3.10 21.81
N ALA A 200 0.93 2.44 20.68
CA ALA A 200 -0.22 1.85 19.99
C ALA A 200 -0.86 0.75 20.82
N THR A 201 -0.07 -0.16 21.40
CA THR A 201 -0.55 -1.27 22.24
C THR A 201 -1.29 -0.77 23.49
N SER A 202 -0.83 0.29 24.12
CA SER A 202 -1.51 0.88 25.29
C SER A 202 -2.85 1.54 24.92
N TYR A 203 -3.03 1.89 23.65
CA TYR A 203 -4.23 2.54 23.15
C TYR A 203 -5.32 1.55 22.74
N ILE A 204 -4.98 0.46 22.02
CA ILE A 204 -5.96 -0.50 21.47
C ILE A 204 -5.79 -1.94 21.98
N GLY A 205 -4.85 -2.18 22.89
CA GLY A 205 -4.54 -3.54 23.36
C GLY A 205 -3.58 -4.31 22.43
N SER A 206 -2.85 -5.26 23.02
CA SER A 206 -1.85 -6.05 22.27
C SER A 206 -2.48 -7.09 21.35
N SER A 207 -3.66 -7.59 21.67
CA SER A 207 -4.37 -8.61 20.87
C SER A 207 -4.84 -8.10 19.51
N ALA A 208 -4.95 -6.78 19.35
CA ALA A 208 -5.37 -6.14 18.10
C ALA A 208 -4.19 -5.93 17.11
N ILE A 209 -2.95 -6.10 17.55
CA ILE A 209 -1.76 -5.82 16.74
C ILE A 209 -0.97 -7.11 16.49
N GLU A 210 -0.77 -7.44 15.23
CA GLU A 210 0.10 -8.53 14.77
C GLU A 210 1.27 -7.91 14.00
N VAL A 211 2.49 -8.19 14.43
CA VAL A 211 3.72 -7.75 13.77
C VAL A 211 4.37 -8.93 13.07
N THR A 212 4.59 -8.81 11.77
CA THR A 212 5.28 -9.83 10.96
C THR A 212 6.57 -9.23 10.39
N GLU A 213 7.70 -9.87 10.67
CA GLU A 213 8.96 -9.56 10.01
C GLU A 213 8.90 -10.03 8.55
N VAL A 214 9.37 -9.18 7.64
CA VAL A 214 9.48 -9.52 6.22
C VAL A 214 10.80 -10.27 6.01
N ASN A 215 10.74 -11.60 5.98
CA ASN A 215 11.92 -12.47 5.81
C ASN A 215 12.41 -12.50 4.35
N VAL A 216 12.79 -11.33 3.84
CA VAL A 216 13.39 -11.14 2.52
C VAL A 216 14.69 -10.37 2.71
N ALA A 217 15.83 -10.96 2.34
CA ALA A 217 17.15 -10.38 2.60
C ALA A 217 17.30 -8.94 2.07
N ALA A 218 16.70 -8.64 0.92
CA ALA A 218 16.72 -7.29 0.34
C ALA A 218 15.89 -6.26 1.12
N LEU A 219 15.05 -6.70 2.08
CA LEU A 219 14.16 -5.87 2.89
C LEU A 219 14.46 -6.02 4.39
N GLU A 220 15.71 -6.24 4.75
CA GLU A 220 16.14 -6.39 6.14
C GLU A 220 15.54 -5.31 7.06
N GLY A 221 14.95 -5.74 8.17
CA GLY A 221 14.29 -4.88 9.14
C GLY A 221 12.91 -4.35 8.70
N ALA A 222 12.37 -4.76 7.54
CA ALA A 222 11.01 -4.39 7.15
C ALA A 222 9.99 -5.19 7.98
N LEU A 223 8.93 -4.49 8.40
CA LEU A 223 7.83 -5.05 9.17
C LEU A 223 6.50 -4.78 8.46
N LEU A 224 5.63 -5.78 8.45
CA LEU A 224 4.22 -5.62 8.16
C LEU A 224 3.43 -5.71 9.46
N VAL A 225 2.73 -4.65 9.78
CA VAL A 225 1.93 -4.53 11.00
C VAL A 225 0.47 -4.58 10.65
N ARG A 226 -0.19 -5.66 11.02
CA ARG A 226 -1.64 -5.77 10.90
C ARG A 226 -2.31 -5.30 12.18
N VAL A 227 -3.30 -4.45 12.03
CA VAL A 227 -4.18 -4.02 13.12
C VAL A 227 -5.60 -4.42 12.77
N THR A 228 -6.21 -5.25 13.65
CA THR A 228 -7.59 -5.71 13.50
C THR A 228 -8.31 -5.37 14.80
N PRO A 229 -8.97 -4.22 14.87
CA PRO A 229 -9.60 -3.79 16.09
C PRO A 229 -10.90 -4.56 16.37
N HIS A 230 -11.15 -4.85 17.62
CA HIS A 230 -12.45 -5.31 18.09
C HIS A 230 -13.42 -4.13 18.21
N GLU A 231 -14.72 -4.34 17.93
CA GLU A 231 -15.74 -3.28 17.93
C GLU A 231 -15.75 -2.40 19.20
N SER A 232 -15.46 -2.98 20.38
CA SER A 232 -15.39 -2.24 21.64
C SER A 232 -14.18 -1.29 21.76
N GLU A 233 -13.13 -1.50 20.99
CA GLU A 233 -11.88 -0.71 21.01
C GLU A 233 -11.93 0.45 20.01
N TRP A 234 -12.65 0.27 18.89
CA TRP A 234 -12.88 1.33 17.90
C TRP A 234 -13.68 2.53 18.47
N VAL A 235 -14.64 2.28 19.36
CA VAL A 235 -15.41 3.35 19.99
C VAL A 235 -14.53 4.27 20.83
N ARG A 236 -13.46 3.73 21.45
CA ARG A 236 -12.48 4.52 22.20
C ARG A 236 -11.54 5.33 21.32
N ALA A 237 -11.36 4.93 20.06
CA ALA A 237 -10.50 5.62 19.10
C ALA A 237 -11.17 6.83 18.44
N GLN A 238 -12.48 7.01 18.62
CA GLN A 238 -13.28 8.10 18.04
C GLN A 238 -13.55 9.25 19.03
N VAL A 239 -13.14 9.13 20.29
CA VAL A 239 -13.24 10.16 21.34
C VAL A 239 -11.85 10.74 21.62
#